data_2fcab0a3fa79112138b9ae5c089b3168
#
_entry.id   2fcab0a3fa79112138b9ae5c089b3168
#
_cell.length_a   1.000
_cell.length_b   1.000
_cell.length_c   1.000
_cell.angle_alpha   90.00
_cell.angle_beta   90.00
_cell.angle_gamma   90.00
#
_symmetry.space_group_name_H-M   'P 1'
#
loop_
_entity.id
_entity.type
_entity.pdbx_description
1 polymer ?
#
loop_
_entity_poly.entity_id
_entity_poly.type
_entity_poly.pdbx_seq_one_letter_code
_entity_poly.pdbx_strand_id
1 'polypeptide(L)'
;MAKVFILCGKICSGKSTYSQELRKSHKAVILSVDDITLTLLGQNGGDTLDVYVEKLEQYFFQKSVEIVETGINVVLDWGFWTKAERDFAKEFYGSRGIEYEFHYISINDEEWYRRLDKRNKDVLEKKSDAYYVDEGLAEKFKSIFEIPAKDEVDVWVE
;
A
#
# COMPACT_ATOMS: atom_id res chain seq x y z
N MET A 1 -21.05 6.17 -8.42
CA MET A 1 -19.99 7.18 -8.36
C MET A 1 -18.65 6.52 -8.10
N ALA A 2 -17.57 6.99 -8.71
CA ALA A 2 -16.25 6.43 -8.48
C ALA A 2 -15.73 6.76 -7.09
N LYS A 3 -14.95 5.86 -6.52
CA LYS A 3 -14.36 6.03 -5.19
C LYS A 3 -12.93 5.52 -5.11
N VAL A 4 -12.27 5.85 -4.01
CA VAL A 4 -10.89 5.46 -3.74
C VAL A 4 -10.89 4.37 -2.66
N PHE A 5 -10.27 3.23 -2.96
CA PHE A 5 -9.99 2.18 -1.99
C PHE A 5 -8.59 2.39 -1.45
N ILE A 6 -8.44 2.56 -0.17
CA ILE A 6 -7.16 2.81 0.50
C ILE A 6 -6.78 1.57 1.28
N LEU A 7 -5.70 0.91 0.88
CA LEU A 7 -5.24 -0.31 1.52
C LEU A 7 -4.24 0.01 2.63
N CYS A 8 -4.47 -0.54 3.80
CA CYS A 8 -3.60 -0.40 4.96
C CYS A 8 -3.09 -1.78 5.38
N GLY A 9 -1.81 -1.91 5.63
CA GLY A 9 -1.24 -3.18 6.08
C GLY A 9 0.26 -3.21 5.96
N LYS A 10 0.88 -4.16 6.67
CA LYS A 10 2.32 -4.40 6.60
C LYS A 10 2.72 -4.90 5.22
N ILE A 11 3.99 -4.76 4.89
CA ILE A 11 4.58 -5.45 3.74
C ILE A 11 4.30 -6.96 3.85
N CYS A 12 4.06 -7.63 2.74
CA CYS A 12 3.71 -9.07 2.70
C CYS A 12 2.42 -9.46 3.43
N SER A 13 1.54 -8.51 3.74
CA SER A 13 0.23 -8.83 4.36
C SER A 13 -0.81 -9.35 3.36
N GLY A 14 -0.54 -9.24 2.06
CA GLY A 14 -1.49 -9.63 1.02
C GLY A 14 -2.15 -8.47 0.29
N LYS A 15 -1.68 -7.23 0.50
CA LYS A 15 -2.25 -6.03 -0.14
C LYS A 15 -2.29 -6.13 -1.66
N SER A 16 -1.19 -6.58 -2.28
CA SER A 16 -1.10 -6.63 -3.74
C SER A 16 -2.09 -7.63 -4.35
N THR A 17 -2.29 -8.76 -3.69
CA THR A 17 -3.31 -9.75 -4.11
C THR A 17 -4.72 -9.16 -3.95
N TYR A 18 -4.98 -8.54 -2.82
CA TYR A 18 -6.25 -7.92 -2.51
C TYR A 18 -6.56 -6.76 -3.48
N SER A 19 -5.55 -5.94 -3.81
CA SER A 19 -5.72 -4.85 -4.79
C SER A 19 -6.12 -5.37 -6.17
N GLN A 20 -5.58 -6.50 -6.60
CA GLN A 20 -5.97 -7.13 -7.87
C GLN A 20 -7.42 -7.64 -7.84
N GLU A 21 -7.88 -8.14 -6.71
CA GLU A 21 -9.28 -8.54 -6.54
C GLU A 21 -10.22 -7.33 -6.64
N LEU A 22 -9.88 -6.23 -5.96
CA LEU A 22 -10.64 -4.98 -6.04
C LEU A 22 -10.64 -4.42 -7.47
N ARG A 23 -9.49 -4.46 -8.14
CA ARG A 23 -9.37 -4.00 -9.51
C ARG A 23 -10.36 -4.71 -10.44
N LYS A 24 -10.47 -6.02 -10.31
CA LYS A 24 -11.35 -6.84 -11.15
C LYS A 24 -12.82 -6.64 -10.79
N SER A 25 -13.14 -6.66 -9.49
CA SER A 25 -14.54 -6.61 -9.03
C SER A 25 -15.15 -5.22 -9.14
N HIS A 26 -14.35 -4.15 -9.04
CA HIS A 26 -14.82 -2.78 -9.01
C HIS A 26 -14.35 -1.92 -10.19
N LYS A 27 -13.68 -2.50 -11.17
CA LYS A 27 -13.11 -1.77 -12.32
C LYS A 27 -12.27 -0.58 -11.84
N ALA A 28 -11.16 -0.89 -11.19
CA ALA A 28 -10.30 0.13 -10.60
C ALA A 28 -8.93 0.17 -11.26
N VAL A 29 -8.27 1.33 -11.18
CA VAL A 29 -6.85 1.50 -11.49
C VAL A 29 -6.06 1.40 -10.20
N ILE A 30 -5.02 0.57 -10.19
CA ILE A 30 -4.13 0.44 -9.03
C ILE A 30 -2.98 1.43 -9.16
N LEU A 31 -2.78 2.24 -8.12
CA LEU A 31 -1.62 3.11 -7.98
C LEU A 31 -0.73 2.49 -6.89
N SER A 32 0.38 1.89 -7.32
CA SER A 32 1.33 1.21 -6.43
C SER A 32 2.68 1.94 -6.43
N VAL A 33 3.10 2.38 -5.26
CA VAL A 33 4.40 3.04 -5.08
C VAL A 33 5.53 2.06 -5.41
N ASP A 34 5.45 0.83 -4.92
CA ASP A 34 6.49 -0.19 -5.14
C ASP A 34 6.66 -0.52 -6.63
N ASP A 35 5.58 -0.60 -7.39
CA ASP A 35 5.67 -0.88 -8.83
C ASP A 35 6.53 0.16 -9.54
N ILE A 36 6.36 1.43 -9.21
CA ILE A 36 7.12 2.51 -9.84
C ILE A 36 8.57 2.50 -9.36
N THR A 37 8.80 2.42 -8.06
CA THR A 37 10.17 2.47 -7.52
C THR A 37 10.99 1.28 -7.96
N LEU A 38 10.42 0.08 -7.97
CA LEU A 38 11.10 -1.12 -8.46
C LEU A 38 11.40 -1.05 -9.95
N THR A 39 10.45 -0.54 -10.75
CA THR A 39 10.64 -0.39 -12.20
C THR A 39 11.75 0.59 -12.54
N LEU A 40 11.83 1.73 -11.82
CA LEU A 40 12.80 2.77 -12.11
C LEU A 40 14.16 2.54 -11.44
N LEU A 41 14.18 2.03 -10.23
CA LEU A 41 15.38 2.00 -9.38
C LEU A 41 15.85 0.58 -9.07
N GLY A 42 15.04 -0.45 -9.32
CA GLY A 42 15.35 -1.82 -8.92
C GLY A 42 15.44 -1.97 -7.40
N GLN A 43 16.23 -2.94 -6.94
CA GLN A 43 16.41 -3.21 -5.51
C GLN A 43 17.22 -2.14 -4.78
N ASN A 44 18.00 -1.35 -5.50
CA ASN A 44 19.01 -0.45 -4.96
C ASN A 44 18.58 1.02 -5.06
N GLY A 45 17.40 1.37 -4.52
CA GLY A 45 16.93 2.76 -4.47
C GLY A 45 17.82 3.68 -3.63
N GLY A 46 18.60 3.11 -2.70
CA GLY A 46 19.55 3.83 -1.86
C GLY A 46 18.88 4.79 -0.88
N ASP A 47 19.67 5.77 -0.41
CA ASP A 47 19.22 6.74 0.60
C ASP A 47 18.16 7.70 0.06
N THR A 48 18.02 7.80 -1.26
CA THR A 48 17.04 8.68 -1.90
C THR A 48 15.67 8.02 -2.08
N LEU A 49 15.54 6.72 -1.81
CA LEU A 49 14.29 5.99 -1.99
C LEU A 49 13.13 6.62 -1.21
N ASP A 50 13.35 6.98 0.05
CA ASP A 50 12.30 7.56 0.90
C ASP A 50 11.78 8.88 0.33
N VAL A 51 12.67 9.69 -0.26
CA VAL A 51 12.30 10.95 -0.92
C VAL A 51 11.42 10.68 -2.15
N TYR A 52 11.77 9.68 -2.95
CA TYR A 52 10.97 9.31 -4.13
C TYR A 52 9.62 8.72 -3.72
N VAL A 53 9.58 7.90 -2.69
CA VAL A 53 8.33 7.34 -2.15
C VAL A 53 7.38 8.46 -1.73
N GLU A 54 7.86 9.43 -0.96
CA GLU A 54 7.06 10.57 -0.53
C GLU A 54 6.51 11.37 -1.71
N LYS A 55 7.34 11.65 -2.70
CA LYS A 55 6.93 12.37 -3.91
C LYS A 55 5.91 11.59 -4.74
N LEU A 56 6.08 10.27 -4.84
CA LEU A 56 5.14 9.40 -5.53
C LEU A 56 3.79 9.35 -4.82
N GLU A 57 3.79 9.27 -3.50
CA GLU A 57 2.55 9.28 -2.72
C GLU A 57 1.77 10.58 -2.98
N GLN A 58 2.46 11.74 -2.93
CA GLN A 58 1.85 13.04 -3.23
C GLN A 58 1.32 13.09 -4.66
N TYR A 59 2.08 12.60 -5.62
CA TYR A 59 1.65 12.53 -7.02
C TYR A 59 0.42 11.64 -7.17
N PHE A 60 0.39 10.49 -6.52
CA PHE A 60 -0.73 9.55 -6.59
C PHE A 60 -2.00 10.10 -5.95
N PHE A 61 -1.89 10.85 -4.87
CA PHE A 61 -3.05 11.55 -4.31
C PHE A 61 -3.68 12.47 -5.36
N GLN A 62 -2.89 13.29 -6.03
CA GLN A 62 -3.38 14.19 -7.08
C GLN A 62 -3.92 13.42 -8.29
N LYS A 63 -3.20 12.38 -8.73
CA LYS A 63 -3.62 11.55 -9.87
C LYS A 63 -4.91 10.80 -9.59
N SER A 64 -5.12 10.34 -8.36
CA SER A 64 -6.36 9.65 -7.97
C SER A 64 -7.59 10.53 -8.13
N VAL A 65 -7.48 11.82 -7.82
CA VAL A 65 -8.58 12.78 -8.03
C VAL A 65 -8.97 12.83 -9.51
N GLU A 66 -7.97 13.00 -10.38
CA GLU A 66 -8.19 13.04 -11.83
C GLU A 66 -8.88 11.76 -12.33
N ILE A 67 -8.44 10.60 -11.84
CA ILE A 67 -9.02 9.32 -12.27
C ILE A 67 -10.48 9.17 -11.81
N VAL A 68 -10.79 9.47 -10.54
CA VAL A 68 -12.17 9.33 -10.06
C VAL A 68 -13.12 10.33 -10.73
N GLU A 69 -12.61 11.50 -11.13
CA GLU A 69 -13.39 12.47 -11.91
C GLU A 69 -13.82 11.91 -13.28
N THR A 70 -13.08 10.95 -13.82
CA THR A 70 -13.46 10.26 -15.06
C THR A 70 -14.47 9.14 -14.83
N GLY A 71 -14.86 8.87 -13.59
CA GLY A 71 -15.80 7.80 -13.25
C GLY A 71 -15.14 6.44 -13.00
N ILE A 72 -13.81 6.38 -12.85
CA ILE A 72 -13.06 5.14 -12.63
C ILE A 72 -12.62 5.08 -11.17
N ASN A 73 -12.81 3.91 -10.55
CA ASN A 73 -12.34 3.66 -9.19
C ASN A 73 -10.82 3.57 -9.13
N VAL A 74 -10.26 3.88 -7.98
CA VAL A 74 -8.81 3.83 -7.74
C VAL A 74 -8.52 2.98 -6.51
N VAL A 75 -7.46 2.18 -6.56
CA VAL A 75 -6.89 1.49 -5.41
C VAL A 75 -5.53 2.13 -5.11
N LEU A 76 -5.36 2.65 -3.90
CA LEU A 76 -4.06 3.10 -3.41
C LEU A 76 -3.39 1.93 -2.70
N ASP A 77 -2.36 1.39 -3.34
CA ASP A 77 -1.65 0.19 -2.86
C ASP A 77 -0.28 0.57 -2.29
N TRP A 78 -0.31 1.12 -1.07
CA TRP A 78 0.86 1.24 -0.19
C TRP A 78 0.42 1.13 1.27
N GLY A 79 1.36 1.13 2.21
CA GLY A 79 1.08 0.59 3.54
C GLY A 79 0.19 1.43 4.45
N PHE A 80 0.19 2.76 4.31
CA PHE A 80 -0.51 3.66 5.25
C PHE A 80 -0.20 3.28 6.71
N TRP A 81 1.08 3.23 7.04
CA TRP A 81 1.61 2.61 8.26
C TRP A 81 1.28 3.36 9.54
N THR A 82 1.21 4.68 9.48
CA THR A 82 0.95 5.50 10.66
C THR A 82 -0.46 6.07 10.65
N LYS A 83 -0.96 6.35 11.85
CA LYS A 83 -2.24 7.04 11.98
C LYS A 83 -2.24 8.40 11.27
N ALA A 84 -1.11 9.12 11.33
CA ALA A 84 -0.97 10.42 10.65
C ALA A 84 -1.15 10.30 9.13
N GLU A 85 -0.57 9.27 8.52
CA GLU A 85 -0.75 9.01 7.07
C GLU A 85 -2.22 8.72 6.73
N ARG A 86 -2.87 7.91 7.55
CA ARG A 86 -4.30 7.59 7.37
C ARG A 86 -5.19 8.80 7.55
N ASP A 87 -4.93 9.61 8.58
CA ASP A 87 -5.70 10.83 8.84
C ASP A 87 -5.52 11.86 7.71
N PHE A 88 -4.32 11.96 7.16
CA PHE A 88 -4.06 12.80 5.99
C PHE A 88 -4.92 12.39 4.80
N ALA A 89 -5.00 11.10 4.50
CA ALA A 89 -5.80 10.60 3.38
C ALA A 89 -7.29 10.90 3.59
N LYS A 90 -7.79 10.72 4.80
CA LYS A 90 -9.19 11.02 5.14
C LYS A 90 -9.51 12.50 4.93
N GLU A 91 -8.64 13.39 5.40
CA GLU A 91 -8.80 14.83 5.21
C GLU A 91 -8.71 15.20 3.73
N PHE A 92 -7.75 14.62 3.02
CA PHE A 92 -7.53 14.90 1.61
C PHE A 92 -8.79 14.61 0.77
N TYR A 93 -9.36 13.42 0.91
CA TYR A 93 -10.54 13.03 0.15
C TYR A 93 -11.83 13.65 0.72
N GLY A 94 -11.94 13.70 2.05
CA GLY A 94 -13.12 14.27 2.72
C GLY A 94 -13.33 15.73 2.36
N SER A 95 -12.27 16.54 2.36
CA SER A 95 -12.35 17.96 2.01
C SER A 95 -12.71 18.21 0.54
N ARG A 96 -12.51 17.21 -0.32
CA ARG A 96 -12.85 17.27 -1.74
C ARG A 96 -14.19 16.64 -2.09
N GLY A 97 -14.89 16.08 -1.10
CA GLY A 97 -16.15 15.37 -1.33
C GLY A 97 -15.99 14.09 -2.15
N ILE A 98 -14.80 13.49 -2.14
CA ILE A 98 -14.52 12.23 -2.83
C ILE A 98 -14.79 11.07 -1.88
N GLU A 99 -15.59 10.11 -2.33
CA GLU A 99 -15.90 8.90 -1.58
C GLU A 99 -14.66 8.00 -1.47
N TYR A 100 -14.38 7.47 -0.27
CA TYR A 100 -13.26 6.58 -0.04
C TYR A 100 -13.62 5.51 0.99
N GLU A 101 -12.89 4.39 0.93
CA GLU A 101 -12.98 3.30 1.89
C GLU A 101 -11.59 2.87 2.32
N PHE A 102 -11.36 2.70 3.64
CA PHE A 102 -10.15 2.10 4.18
C PHE A 102 -10.35 0.60 4.38
N HIS A 103 -9.48 -0.20 3.79
CA HIS A 103 -9.43 -1.64 3.95
C HIS A 103 -8.13 -2.03 4.64
N TYR A 104 -8.20 -2.56 5.85
CA TYR A 104 -7.03 -3.05 6.58
C TYR A 104 -6.85 -4.54 6.35
N ILE A 105 -5.71 -4.90 5.79
CA ILE A 105 -5.32 -6.30 5.55
C ILE A 105 -4.44 -6.73 6.73
N SER A 106 -5.04 -7.43 7.67
CA SER A 106 -4.36 -7.89 8.88
C SER A 106 -3.60 -9.19 8.63
N ILE A 107 -2.55 -9.40 9.40
CA ILE A 107 -1.77 -10.63 9.36
C ILE A 107 -1.14 -10.82 10.73
N ASN A 108 -1.13 -12.06 11.26
CA ASN A 108 -0.43 -12.35 12.50
C ASN A 108 1.09 -12.45 12.26
N ASP A 109 1.87 -12.31 13.32
CA ASP A 109 3.33 -12.23 13.23
C ASP A 109 3.95 -13.50 12.65
N GLU A 110 3.49 -14.68 13.05
CA GLU A 110 4.01 -15.96 12.57
C GLU A 110 3.86 -16.09 11.05
N GLU A 111 2.66 -15.85 10.54
CA GLU A 111 2.38 -15.87 9.10
C GLU A 111 3.15 -14.80 8.36
N TRP A 112 3.31 -13.62 8.97
CA TRP A 112 4.06 -12.52 8.38
C TRP A 112 5.53 -12.88 8.16
N TYR A 113 6.19 -13.43 9.19
CA TYR A 113 7.59 -13.87 9.06
C TYR A 113 7.72 -14.99 8.03
N ARG A 114 6.79 -15.93 8.00
CA ARG A 114 6.79 -17.02 7.01
C ARG A 114 6.71 -16.47 5.58
N ARG A 115 5.86 -15.51 5.35
CA ARG A 115 5.71 -14.86 4.03
C ARG A 115 6.93 -14.03 3.65
N LEU A 116 7.54 -13.35 4.60
CA LEU A 116 8.78 -12.60 4.37
C LEU A 116 9.92 -13.52 3.93
N ASP A 117 10.10 -14.64 4.62
CA ASP A 117 11.14 -15.62 4.30
C ASP A 117 10.93 -16.18 2.89
N LYS A 118 9.72 -16.57 2.56
CA LYS A 118 9.37 -17.05 1.23
C LYS A 118 9.63 -16.00 0.16
N ARG A 119 9.18 -14.78 0.38
CA ARG A 119 9.37 -13.66 -0.56
C ARG A 119 10.84 -13.36 -0.78
N ASN A 120 11.63 -13.32 0.27
CA ASN A 120 13.07 -13.09 0.18
C ASN A 120 13.76 -14.18 -0.63
N LYS A 121 13.37 -15.44 -0.42
CA LYS A 121 13.87 -16.56 -1.20
C LYS A 121 13.51 -16.42 -2.69
N ASP A 122 12.26 -16.08 -2.98
CA ASP A 122 11.78 -15.86 -4.35
C ASP A 122 12.53 -14.71 -5.04
N VAL A 123 12.82 -13.63 -4.31
CA VAL A 123 13.60 -12.49 -4.83
C VAL A 123 15.04 -12.94 -5.17
N LEU A 124 15.69 -13.69 -4.27
CA LEU A 124 17.05 -14.19 -4.51
C LEU A 124 17.12 -15.19 -5.68
N GLU A 125 16.08 -15.97 -5.89
CA GLU A 125 15.95 -16.91 -7.00
C GLU A 125 15.40 -16.25 -8.28
N LYS A 126 15.22 -14.92 -8.27
CA LYS A 126 14.67 -14.14 -9.40
C LYS A 126 13.27 -14.58 -9.85
N LYS A 127 12.49 -15.12 -8.94
CA LYS A 127 11.08 -15.50 -9.17
C LYS A 127 10.10 -14.38 -8.87
N SER A 128 10.58 -13.29 -8.23
CA SER A 128 9.78 -12.14 -7.84
C SER A 128 10.59 -10.87 -8.00
N ASP A 129 9.92 -9.79 -8.43
CA ASP A 129 10.51 -8.44 -8.54
C ASP A 129 10.27 -7.61 -7.26
N ALA A 130 9.73 -8.20 -6.20
CA ALA A 130 9.49 -7.52 -4.94
C ALA A 130 10.81 -7.13 -4.24
N TYR A 131 10.72 -6.20 -3.28
CA TYR A 131 11.88 -5.83 -2.46
C TYR A 131 12.31 -6.97 -1.54
N TYR A 132 13.62 -7.14 -1.42
CA TYR A 132 14.23 -8.00 -0.41
C TYR A 132 14.18 -7.30 0.95
N VAL A 133 13.69 -7.99 1.98
CA VAL A 133 13.55 -7.45 3.33
C VAL A 133 14.35 -8.29 4.31
N ASP A 134 15.51 -7.80 4.74
CA ASP A 134 16.31 -8.47 5.75
C ASP A 134 15.68 -8.37 7.15
N GLU A 135 16.24 -9.07 8.12
CA GLU A 135 15.72 -9.12 9.49
C GLU A 135 15.66 -7.73 10.14
N GLY A 136 16.72 -6.93 9.97
CA GLY A 136 16.77 -5.56 10.52
C GLY A 136 15.70 -4.66 9.92
N LEU A 137 15.50 -4.75 8.62
CA LEU A 137 14.46 -3.99 7.92
C LEU A 137 13.05 -4.46 8.33
N ALA A 138 12.86 -5.78 8.50
CA ALA A 138 11.59 -6.33 8.97
C ALA A 138 11.23 -5.80 10.37
N GLU A 139 12.18 -5.80 11.31
CA GLU A 139 11.97 -5.27 12.65
C GLU A 139 11.67 -3.77 12.63
N LYS A 140 12.35 -3.01 11.76
CA LYS A 140 12.06 -1.58 11.56
C LYS A 140 10.62 -1.37 11.08
N PHE A 141 10.17 -2.12 10.09
CA PHE A 141 8.80 -2.03 9.58
C PHE A 141 7.78 -2.36 10.66
N LYS A 142 8.02 -3.42 11.42
CA LYS A 142 7.16 -3.81 12.54
C LYS A 142 7.05 -2.72 13.61
N SER A 143 8.14 -2.03 13.91
CA SER A 143 8.17 -0.97 14.91
C SER A 143 7.47 0.32 14.45
N ILE A 144 7.48 0.61 13.16
CA ILE A 144 6.86 1.81 12.59
C ILE A 144 5.35 1.63 12.37
N PHE A 145 4.92 0.42 12.06
CA PHE A 145 3.52 0.17 11.71
C PHE A 145 2.61 0.34 12.93
N GLU A 146 1.68 1.28 12.83
CA GLU A 146 0.63 1.52 13.83
C GLU A 146 -0.65 0.80 13.39
N ILE A 147 -1.01 -0.26 14.10
CA ILE A 147 -2.23 -1.02 13.81
C ILE A 147 -3.44 -0.07 13.95
N PRO A 148 -4.29 0.05 12.92
CA PRO A 148 -5.46 0.93 13.01
C PRO A 148 -6.46 0.42 14.06
N ALA A 149 -7.17 1.35 14.68
CA ALA A 149 -8.33 1.01 15.50
C ALA A 149 -9.46 0.55 14.57
N LYS A 150 -10.38 -0.25 15.10
CA LYS A 150 -11.48 -0.80 14.28
C LYS A 150 -12.38 0.27 13.68
N ASP A 151 -12.53 1.40 14.35
CA ASP A 151 -13.32 2.53 13.88
C ASP A 151 -12.60 3.40 12.83
N GLU A 152 -11.30 3.20 12.63
CA GLU A 152 -10.54 3.91 11.59
C GLU A 152 -10.75 3.31 10.19
N VAL A 153 -11.19 2.07 10.09
CA VAL A 153 -11.27 1.34 8.83
C VAL A 153 -12.69 0.89 8.54
N ASP A 154 -13.02 0.82 7.28
CA ASP A 154 -14.35 0.40 6.81
C ASP A 154 -14.43 -1.12 6.67
N VAL A 155 -13.33 -1.74 6.27
CA VAL A 155 -13.24 -3.20 6.08
C VAL A 155 -12.00 -3.74 6.76
N TRP A 156 -12.18 -4.75 7.58
CA TRP A 156 -11.10 -5.48 8.25
C TRP A 156 -10.98 -6.86 7.60
N VAL A 157 -9.86 -7.11 6.92
CA VAL A 157 -9.59 -8.36 6.21
C VAL A 157 -8.61 -9.21 7.01
N GLU A 158 -8.97 -10.46 7.27
CA GLU A 158 -8.10 -11.43 7.97
C GLU A 158 -7.58 -12.50 7.02
#